data_e6ae187248e6e92dae091be5a658e5ea
#
_entry.id   e6ae187248e6e92dae091be5a658e5ea
#
_cell.length_a   1.000
_cell.length_b   1.000
_cell.length_c   1.000
_cell.angle_alpha   90.00
_cell.angle_beta   90.00
_cell.angle_gamma   90.00
#
_symmetry.space_group_name_H-M   'P 1'
#
loop_
_entity.id
_entity.type
_entity.pdbx_description
1 polymer ?
#
loop_
_entity_poly.entity_id
_entity_poly.type
_entity_poly.pdbx_seq_one_letter_code
_entity_poly.pdbx_strand_id
1 'polypeptide(L)'
;PASCGIGGDIFAIVWDAETEKLYGFNGSGRSPKSLDIDYFMDRGMKNIPLFGPLAVSTPGTVDGWFMMHEKFGKLPMTDILAPAIQYGREGFPVSEVIAYEMATNYQNKVDLPGFAETYLPNGRPPLKGEVFVNANLANTYKKIAKEGRDAFYKGDIARTIDSFMKRNGGFLSYEDLASHSGNWIEPVSTNYRGYDVWELPPNGQGTAALQMLNI
;
A
#
# COMPACT_ATOMS: atom_id res chain seq x y z
N PRO A 1 -5.73 -8.48 4.26
CA PRO A 1 -5.07 -8.54 2.97
C PRO A 1 -5.96 -8.24 1.77
N ALA A 2 -7.26 -8.01 1.93
CA ALA A 2 -8.11 -7.65 0.79
C ALA A 2 -7.90 -6.19 0.35
N SER A 3 -7.46 -5.30 1.26
CA SER A 3 -7.36 -3.87 1.01
C SER A 3 -5.99 -3.27 1.34
N CYS A 4 -5.03 -4.05 1.82
CA CYS A 4 -3.70 -3.58 2.19
C CYS A 4 -2.62 -4.43 1.54
N GLY A 5 -1.48 -3.81 1.23
CA GLY A 5 -0.31 -4.51 0.68
C GLY A 5 0.85 -3.57 0.37
N ILE A 6 1.99 -4.15 0.03
CA ILE A 6 3.22 -3.40 -0.27
C ILE A 6 3.13 -2.51 -1.52
N GLY A 7 2.10 -2.70 -2.34
CA GLY A 7 1.82 -1.88 -3.51
C GLY A 7 0.92 -0.67 -3.23
N GLY A 8 0.56 -0.41 -1.98
CA GLY A 8 -0.33 0.68 -1.57
C GLY A 8 0.34 1.73 -0.71
N ASP A 9 -0.52 2.54 -0.10
CA ASP A 9 -0.15 3.63 0.80
C ASP A 9 -0.12 3.17 2.26
N ILE A 10 0.47 3.98 3.13
CA ILE A 10 0.40 3.83 4.57
C ILE A 10 0.19 5.19 5.24
N PHE A 11 -0.72 5.22 6.21
CA PHE A 11 -0.94 6.35 7.08
C PHE A 11 -0.88 5.87 8.53
N ALA A 12 -0.30 6.67 9.41
CA ALA A 12 -0.25 6.31 10.82
C ALA A 12 -0.41 7.54 11.72
N ILE A 13 -1.09 7.33 12.85
CA ILE A 13 -1.07 8.21 14.01
C ILE A 13 -0.50 7.38 15.15
N VAL A 14 0.59 7.85 15.76
CA VAL A 14 1.31 7.13 16.81
C VAL A 14 1.37 8.01 18.06
N TRP A 15 0.85 7.51 19.17
CA TRP A 15 1.08 8.09 20.48
C TRP A 15 2.34 7.49 21.12
N ASP A 16 3.31 8.34 21.39
CA ASP A 16 4.51 7.94 22.11
C ASP A 16 4.36 8.31 23.60
N ALA A 17 4.23 7.30 24.44
CA ALA A 17 4.01 7.49 25.88
C ALA A 17 5.25 7.99 26.63
N GLU A 18 6.46 7.81 26.07
CA GLU A 18 7.69 8.29 26.71
C GLU A 18 7.84 9.81 26.55
N THR A 19 7.45 10.34 25.39
CA THR A 19 7.52 11.78 25.09
C THR A 19 6.19 12.49 25.27
N GLU A 20 5.11 11.76 25.55
CA GLU A 20 3.73 12.26 25.63
C GLU A 20 3.33 13.06 24.35
N LYS A 21 3.80 12.56 23.19
CA LYS A 21 3.60 13.25 21.92
C LYS A 21 2.88 12.36 20.90
N LEU A 22 1.98 13.01 20.14
CA LEU A 22 1.32 12.40 19.00
C LEU A 22 2.10 12.70 17.72
N TYR A 23 2.36 11.67 16.93
CA TYR A 23 3.05 11.77 15.64
C TYR A 23 2.12 11.33 14.53
N GLY A 24 2.07 12.11 13.44
CA GLY A 24 1.41 11.71 12.20
C GLY A 24 2.43 11.29 11.15
N PHE A 25 2.06 10.31 10.34
CA PHE A 25 2.85 9.87 9.20
C PHE A 25 1.98 9.77 7.95
N ASN A 26 2.41 10.39 6.86
CA ASN A 26 1.80 10.29 5.55
C ASN A 26 2.77 9.58 4.59
N GLY A 27 2.47 8.32 4.29
CA GLY A 27 3.18 7.48 3.33
C GLY A 27 2.38 7.23 2.07
N SER A 28 1.57 8.20 1.63
CA SER A 28 0.91 8.10 0.32
C SER A 28 1.89 8.37 -0.82
N GLY A 29 1.68 7.66 -1.91
CA GLY A 29 2.48 7.81 -3.11
C GLY A 29 2.03 8.97 -4.00
N ARG A 30 2.99 9.58 -4.67
CA ARG A 30 2.70 10.56 -5.72
C ARG A 30 2.37 9.86 -7.03
N SER A 31 1.60 10.53 -7.89
CA SER A 31 1.41 10.11 -9.28
C SER A 31 2.77 10.04 -10.00
N PRO A 32 2.89 9.19 -11.04
CA PRO A 32 4.07 9.18 -11.89
C PRO A 32 4.33 10.57 -12.50
N LYS A 33 5.58 11.03 -12.50
CA LYS A 33 5.97 12.36 -12.98
C LYS A 33 5.69 12.58 -14.47
N SER A 34 5.66 11.50 -15.24
CA SER A 34 5.42 11.53 -16.68
C SER A 34 3.93 11.40 -17.07
N LEU A 35 3.03 11.29 -16.10
CA LEU A 35 1.59 11.21 -16.33
C LEU A 35 0.93 12.52 -15.91
N ASP A 36 0.45 13.27 -16.85
CA ASP A 36 -0.24 14.54 -16.66
C ASP A 36 -1.72 14.50 -17.08
N ILE A 37 -2.42 15.60 -16.90
CA ILE A 37 -3.83 15.71 -17.25
C ILE A 37 -4.03 15.69 -18.77
N ASP A 38 -3.08 16.19 -19.56
CA ASP A 38 -3.20 16.28 -21.00
C ASP A 38 -3.28 14.89 -21.63
N TYR A 39 -2.57 13.90 -21.05
CA TYR A 39 -2.69 12.51 -21.47
C TYR A 39 -4.13 12.01 -21.48
N PHE A 40 -4.91 12.37 -20.48
CA PHE A 40 -6.31 11.95 -20.34
C PHE A 40 -7.23 12.79 -21.24
N MET A 41 -7.01 14.10 -21.31
CA MET A 41 -7.80 15.03 -22.11
C MET A 41 -7.69 14.73 -23.62
N ASP A 42 -6.49 14.50 -24.12
CA ASP A 42 -6.23 14.17 -25.52
C ASP A 42 -6.91 12.87 -25.97
N ARG A 43 -7.21 11.98 -25.02
CA ARG A 43 -7.92 10.71 -25.26
C ARG A 43 -9.42 10.79 -24.94
N GLY A 44 -9.93 11.98 -24.66
CA GLY A 44 -11.35 12.18 -24.32
C GLY A 44 -11.78 11.48 -23.02
N MET A 45 -10.82 11.13 -22.14
CA MET A 45 -11.09 10.47 -20.87
C MET A 45 -11.57 11.49 -19.85
N LYS A 46 -12.77 11.28 -19.30
CA LYS A 46 -13.36 12.16 -18.29
C LYS A 46 -12.92 11.82 -16.85
N ASN A 47 -12.43 10.61 -16.65
CA ASN A 47 -12.01 10.09 -15.34
C ASN A 47 -10.78 9.22 -15.53
N ILE A 48 -9.94 9.16 -14.49
CA ILE A 48 -8.89 8.15 -14.38
C ILE A 48 -9.57 6.78 -14.17
N PRO A 49 -9.19 5.71 -14.88
CA PRO A 49 -9.73 4.37 -14.66
C PRO A 49 -9.53 3.92 -13.21
N LEU A 50 -10.52 3.23 -12.64
CA LEU A 50 -10.40 2.70 -11.26
C LEU A 50 -9.37 1.58 -11.13
N PHE A 51 -9.09 0.86 -12.22
CA PHE A 51 -8.18 -0.28 -12.26
C PHE A 51 -7.21 -0.16 -13.43
N GLY A 52 -6.10 -0.88 -13.31
CA GLY A 52 -5.08 -0.92 -14.35
C GLY A 52 -3.96 0.09 -14.16
N PRO A 53 -3.03 0.14 -15.11
CA PRO A 53 -1.73 0.79 -14.94
C PRO A 53 -1.80 2.33 -14.85
N LEU A 54 -2.88 2.96 -15.31
CA LEU A 54 -3.07 4.42 -15.26
C LEU A 54 -3.50 4.92 -13.87
N ALA A 55 -4.03 4.05 -13.01
CA ALA A 55 -4.48 4.39 -11.67
C ALA A 55 -3.40 4.21 -10.59
N VAL A 56 -2.20 3.78 -10.98
CA VAL A 56 -1.14 3.42 -10.02
C VAL A 56 -0.36 4.66 -9.59
N SER A 57 -0.31 4.91 -8.29
CA SER A 57 0.64 5.82 -7.65
C SER A 57 1.89 5.07 -7.17
N THR A 58 2.94 5.81 -6.79
CA THR A 58 4.14 5.22 -6.21
C THR A 58 3.80 4.54 -4.88
N PRO A 59 4.06 3.22 -4.69
CA PRO A 59 3.77 2.56 -3.42
C PRO A 59 4.54 3.17 -2.26
N GLY A 60 3.85 3.56 -1.18
CA GLY A 60 4.47 4.19 -0.01
C GLY A 60 4.59 3.30 1.22
N THR A 61 3.90 2.13 1.23
CA THR A 61 3.82 1.26 2.41
C THR A 61 5.19 0.80 2.92
N VAL A 62 6.07 0.34 2.03
CA VAL A 62 7.40 -0.17 2.44
C VAL A 62 8.26 0.94 3.01
N ASP A 63 8.24 2.12 2.41
CA ASP A 63 8.94 3.29 2.95
C ASP A 63 8.47 3.63 4.36
N GLY A 64 7.16 3.68 4.56
CA GLY A 64 6.57 3.96 5.87
C GLY A 64 6.93 2.92 6.94
N TRP A 65 7.05 1.64 6.58
CA TRP A 65 7.54 0.64 7.54
C TRP A 65 8.95 0.97 8.05
N PHE A 66 9.86 1.34 7.15
CA PHE A 66 11.23 1.66 7.55
C PHE A 66 11.31 2.99 8.30
N MET A 67 10.57 4.02 7.90
CA MET A 67 10.54 5.29 8.60
C MET A 67 9.95 5.19 10.02
N MET A 68 8.86 4.42 10.18
CA MET A 68 8.30 4.15 11.51
C MET A 68 9.23 3.27 12.35
N HIS A 69 9.88 2.29 11.72
CA HIS A 69 10.84 1.42 12.40
C HIS A 69 12.08 2.19 12.87
N GLU A 70 12.62 3.10 12.05
CA GLU A 70 13.76 3.94 12.44
C GLU A 70 13.45 4.79 13.69
N LYS A 71 12.21 5.27 13.80
CA LYS A 71 11.80 6.14 14.91
C LYS A 71 11.39 5.39 16.17
N PHE A 72 10.65 4.30 16.03
CA PHE A 72 10.00 3.59 17.15
C PHE A 72 10.39 2.11 17.25
N GLY A 73 11.01 1.54 16.22
CA GLY A 73 11.30 0.11 16.14
C GLY A 73 12.44 -0.31 17.08
N LYS A 74 12.30 -1.52 17.64
CA LYS A 74 13.33 -2.12 18.52
C LYS A 74 13.82 -3.47 18.00
N LEU A 75 12.97 -4.22 17.28
CA LEU A 75 13.31 -5.52 16.73
C LEU A 75 13.90 -5.39 15.32
N PRO A 76 14.79 -6.29 14.89
CA PRO A 76 15.24 -6.32 13.50
C PRO A 76 14.08 -6.52 12.53
N MET A 77 14.14 -5.89 11.34
CA MET A 77 13.11 -6.06 10.31
C MET A 77 12.93 -7.51 9.87
N THR A 78 13.97 -8.33 9.97
CA THR A 78 13.88 -9.78 9.73
C THR A 78 12.93 -10.49 10.67
N ASP A 79 12.90 -10.09 11.93
CA ASP A 79 12.02 -10.66 12.95
C ASP A 79 10.59 -10.14 12.82
N ILE A 80 10.46 -8.84 12.49
CA ILE A 80 9.16 -8.20 12.27
C ILE A 80 8.43 -8.81 11.06
N LEU A 81 9.14 -9.06 9.97
CA LEU A 81 8.56 -9.61 8.74
C LEU A 81 8.51 -11.15 8.72
N ALA A 82 9.13 -11.85 9.67
CA ALA A 82 9.17 -13.31 9.70
C ALA A 82 7.78 -13.97 9.66
N PRO A 83 6.77 -13.54 10.44
CA PRO A 83 5.43 -14.11 10.38
C PRO A 83 4.76 -13.90 8.99
N ALA A 84 4.92 -12.70 8.39
CA ALA A 84 4.37 -12.42 7.07
C ALA A 84 5.02 -13.28 5.97
N ILE A 85 6.34 -13.50 6.06
CA ILE A 85 7.10 -14.40 5.18
C ILE A 85 6.60 -15.84 5.34
N GLN A 86 6.38 -16.28 6.58
CA GLN A 86 5.87 -17.63 6.86
C GLN A 86 4.47 -17.81 6.27
N TYR A 87 3.52 -16.91 6.53
CA TYR A 87 2.17 -16.98 5.98
C TYR A 87 2.16 -16.93 4.44
N GLY A 88 3.02 -16.12 3.84
CA GLY A 88 3.12 -16.09 2.38
C GLY A 88 3.65 -17.39 1.78
N ARG A 89 4.59 -18.07 2.46
CA ARG A 89 5.24 -19.30 2.01
C ARG A 89 4.41 -20.56 2.32
N GLU A 90 3.89 -20.66 3.54
CA GLU A 90 3.18 -21.86 4.03
C GLU A 90 1.67 -21.73 3.80
N GLY A 91 1.20 -20.50 3.59
CA GLY A 91 -0.20 -20.17 3.42
C GLY A 91 -0.91 -19.89 4.74
N PHE A 92 -2.12 -19.40 4.61
CA PHE A 92 -3.03 -19.14 5.73
C PHE A 92 -4.46 -19.54 5.34
N PRO A 93 -5.28 -19.99 6.28
CA PRO A 93 -6.67 -20.30 5.99
C PRO A 93 -7.45 -19.01 5.71
N VAL A 94 -8.12 -18.96 4.57
CA VAL A 94 -8.90 -17.80 4.15
C VAL A 94 -10.12 -17.65 5.04
N SER A 95 -10.29 -16.48 5.66
CA SER A 95 -11.47 -16.16 6.47
C SER A 95 -12.70 -15.95 5.59
N GLU A 96 -13.89 -16.02 6.20
CA GLU A 96 -15.16 -15.81 5.50
C GLU A 96 -15.24 -14.45 4.82
N VAL A 97 -14.82 -13.38 5.52
CA VAL A 97 -14.83 -12.02 4.99
C VAL A 97 -13.87 -11.91 3.79
N ILE A 98 -12.66 -12.44 3.90
CA ILE A 98 -11.68 -12.42 2.79
C ILE A 98 -12.19 -13.23 1.59
N ALA A 99 -12.77 -14.41 1.81
CA ALA A 99 -13.36 -15.22 0.73
C ALA A 99 -14.49 -14.45 0.00
N TYR A 100 -15.36 -13.80 0.75
CA TYR A 100 -16.44 -12.96 0.21
C TYR A 100 -15.88 -11.78 -0.60
N GLU A 101 -14.95 -11.02 -0.05
CA GLU A 101 -14.31 -9.88 -0.72
C GLU A 101 -13.60 -10.28 -2.02
N MET A 102 -12.88 -11.41 -2.00
CA MET A 102 -12.23 -11.92 -3.20
C MET A 102 -13.25 -12.37 -4.25
N ALA A 103 -14.31 -13.06 -3.84
CA ALA A 103 -15.35 -13.56 -4.74
C ALA A 103 -16.16 -12.43 -5.39
N THR A 104 -16.40 -11.32 -4.69
CA THR A 104 -17.20 -10.22 -5.21
C THR A 104 -16.40 -9.23 -6.05
N ASN A 105 -15.09 -9.16 -5.87
CA ASN A 105 -14.25 -8.09 -6.45
C ASN A 105 -13.23 -8.57 -7.50
N TYR A 106 -13.17 -9.86 -7.85
CA TYR A 106 -12.14 -10.35 -8.77
C TYR A 106 -12.46 -10.10 -10.25
N GLN A 107 -13.74 -10.06 -10.63
CA GLN A 107 -14.15 -10.00 -12.04
C GLN A 107 -13.58 -8.79 -12.79
N ASN A 108 -13.51 -7.64 -12.14
CA ASN A 108 -12.96 -6.41 -12.72
C ASN A 108 -11.41 -6.41 -12.79
N LYS A 109 -10.76 -7.48 -12.34
CA LYS A 109 -9.31 -7.58 -12.22
C LYS A 109 -8.74 -8.82 -12.91
N VAL A 110 -9.60 -9.75 -13.32
CA VAL A 110 -9.18 -11.07 -13.86
C VAL A 110 -8.29 -10.93 -15.09
N ASP A 111 -8.53 -9.92 -15.93
CA ASP A 111 -7.75 -9.64 -17.14
C ASP A 111 -6.49 -8.79 -16.87
N LEU A 112 -6.28 -8.32 -15.63
CA LEU A 112 -5.06 -7.60 -15.28
C LEU A 112 -3.88 -8.58 -15.23
N PRO A 113 -2.74 -8.23 -15.84
CA PRO A 113 -1.58 -9.11 -15.90
C PRO A 113 -1.11 -9.58 -14.52
N GLY A 114 -0.98 -10.90 -14.35
CA GLY A 114 -0.53 -11.53 -13.10
C GLY A 114 -1.61 -11.69 -12.02
N PHE A 115 -2.80 -11.13 -12.21
CA PHE A 115 -3.86 -11.21 -11.19
C PHE A 115 -4.39 -12.64 -11.03
N ALA A 116 -4.83 -13.25 -12.13
CA ALA A 116 -5.40 -14.61 -12.10
C ALA A 116 -4.38 -15.64 -11.59
N GLU A 117 -3.14 -15.56 -12.02
CA GLU A 117 -2.05 -16.44 -11.60
C GLU A 117 -1.79 -16.34 -10.09
N THR A 118 -1.94 -15.16 -9.51
CA THR A 118 -1.66 -14.93 -8.09
C THR A 118 -2.86 -15.22 -7.21
N TYR A 119 -4.06 -14.78 -7.61
CA TYR A 119 -5.24 -14.73 -6.73
C TYR A 119 -6.31 -15.77 -7.06
N LEU A 120 -6.20 -16.48 -8.18
CA LEU A 120 -7.14 -17.50 -8.61
C LEU A 120 -6.43 -18.86 -8.80
N PRO A 121 -5.85 -19.45 -7.75
CA PRO A 121 -4.97 -20.63 -7.85
C PRO A 121 -5.66 -21.86 -8.50
N ASN A 122 -6.99 -21.96 -8.44
CA ASN A 122 -7.79 -23.00 -9.05
C ASN A 122 -8.73 -22.45 -10.13
N GLY A 123 -8.36 -21.35 -10.80
CA GLY A 123 -9.22 -20.65 -11.76
C GLY A 123 -10.40 -19.89 -11.10
N ARG A 124 -10.45 -19.84 -9.78
CA ARG A 124 -11.48 -19.15 -8.99
C ARG A 124 -10.88 -18.55 -7.72
N PRO A 125 -11.56 -17.58 -7.09
CA PRO A 125 -11.19 -17.11 -5.75
C PRO A 125 -11.21 -18.25 -4.72
N PRO A 126 -10.32 -18.24 -3.72
CA PRO A 126 -10.29 -19.24 -2.66
C PRO A 126 -11.56 -19.15 -1.80
N LEU A 127 -12.05 -20.28 -1.34
CA LEU A 127 -13.19 -20.39 -0.44
C LEU A 127 -12.74 -20.25 1.02
N LYS A 128 -13.69 -19.96 1.92
CA LYS A 128 -13.49 -19.96 3.37
C LYS A 128 -12.83 -21.27 3.82
N GLY A 129 -11.74 -21.15 4.56
CA GLY A 129 -10.99 -22.29 5.10
C GLY A 129 -9.95 -22.89 4.15
N GLU A 130 -9.98 -22.57 2.86
CA GLU A 130 -8.91 -22.97 1.94
C GLU A 130 -7.61 -22.26 2.28
N VAL A 131 -6.50 -22.96 2.12
CA VAL A 131 -5.17 -22.37 2.36
C VAL A 131 -4.72 -21.59 1.13
N PHE A 132 -4.49 -20.28 1.31
CA PHE A 132 -3.98 -19.41 0.27
C PHE A 132 -2.49 -19.17 0.46
N VAL A 133 -1.70 -19.45 -0.57
CA VAL A 133 -0.23 -19.30 -0.60
C VAL A 133 0.16 -18.21 -1.60
N ASN A 134 1.10 -17.36 -1.23
CA ASN A 134 1.74 -16.41 -2.13
C ASN A 134 3.26 -16.41 -1.92
N ALA A 135 3.92 -17.40 -2.48
CA ALA A 135 5.36 -17.59 -2.35
C ALA A 135 6.18 -16.43 -2.95
N ASN A 136 5.69 -15.79 -4.01
CA ASN A 136 6.34 -14.64 -4.62
C ASN A 136 6.37 -13.44 -3.68
N LEU A 137 5.26 -13.17 -2.99
CA LEU A 137 5.18 -12.12 -1.97
C LEU A 137 6.09 -12.44 -0.79
N ALA A 138 6.14 -13.70 -0.33
CA ALA A 138 7.05 -14.12 0.73
C ALA A 138 8.52 -13.88 0.36
N ASN A 139 8.92 -14.20 -0.89
CA ASN A 139 10.26 -13.92 -1.38
C ASN A 139 10.58 -12.42 -1.44
N THR A 140 9.60 -11.62 -1.83
CA THR A 140 9.72 -10.15 -1.83
C THR A 140 9.91 -9.62 -0.41
N TYR A 141 9.09 -10.06 0.56
CA TYR A 141 9.26 -9.69 1.97
C TYR A 141 10.61 -10.13 2.55
N LYS A 142 11.06 -11.35 2.22
CA LYS A 142 12.38 -11.84 2.63
C LYS A 142 13.51 -10.95 2.12
N LYS A 143 13.43 -10.51 0.85
CA LYS A 143 14.41 -9.59 0.26
C LYS A 143 14.38 -8.24 0.96
N ILE A 144 13.21 -7.64 1.16
CA ILE A 144 13.04 -6.37 1.87
C ILE A 144 13.57 -6.47 3.31
N ALA A 145 13.24 -7.54 4.04
CA ALA A 145 13.71 -7.75 5.40
C ALA A 145 15.23 -7.80 5.53
N LYS A 146 15.91 -8.41 4.54
CA LYS A 146 17.36 -8.60 4.53
C LYS A 146 18.12 -7.40 4.00
N GLU A 147 17.64 -6.78 2.92
CA GLU A 147 18.37 -5.79 2.14
C GLU A 147 17.87 -4.35 2.41
N GLY A 148 16.78 -4.21 3.19
CA GLY A 148 16.26 -2.93 3.61
C GLY A 148 15.35 -2.25 2.57
N ARG A 149 14.98 -1.01 2.87
CA ARG A 149 14.10 -0.16 2.07
C ARG A 149 14.51 -0.06 0.59
N ASP A 150 15.79 0.13 0.35
CA ASP A 150 16.31 0.39 -1.00
C ASP A 150 16.22 -0.84 -1.91
N ALA A 151 16.06 -2.05 -1.37
CA ALA A 151 15.75 -3.24 -2.17
C ALA A 151 14.44 -3.07 -2.95
N PHE A 152 13.45 -2.38 -2.36
CA PHE A 152 12.16 -2.10 -2.99
C PHE A 152 12.24 -0.90 -3.94
N TYR A 153 12.84 0.22 -3.50
CA TYR A 153 12.74 1.50 -4.22
C TYR A 153 13.88 1.75 -5.21
N LYS A 154 15.05 1.13 -5.04
CA LYS A 154 16.23 1.34 -5.90
C LYS A 154 16.86 0.04 -6.42
N GLY A 155 16.41 -1.11 -5.88
CA GLY A 155 16.92 -2.43 -6.25
C GLY A 155 16.19 -3.05 -7.45
N ASP A 156 16.29 -4.39 -7.52
CA ASP A 156 15.70 -5.18 -8.62
C ASP A 156 14.18 -5.13 -8.62
N ILE A 157 13.55 -4.93 -7.43
CA ILE A 157 12.09 -4.81 -7.31
C ILE A 157 11.64 -3.57 -8.08
N ALA A 158 12.29 -2.41 -7.87
CA ALA A 158 11.97 -1.18 -8.59
C ALA A 158 12.14 -1.34 -10.11
N ARG A 159 13.22 -2.00 -10.55
CA ARG A 159 13.47 -2.27 -11.99
C ARG A 159 12.41 -3.20 -12.59
N THR A 160 11.98 -4.19 -11.81
CA THR A 160 10.91 -5.12 -12.23
C THR A 160 9.58 -4.40 -12.38
N ILE A 161 9.23 -3.53 -11.42
CA ILE A 161 8.00 -2.70 -11.47
C ILE A 161 8.06 -1.77 -12.69
N ASP A 162 9.13 -1.03 -12.90
CA ASP A 162 9.31 -0.13 -14.05
C ASP A 162 9.14 -0.89 -15.38
N SER A 163 9.81 -2.03 -15.51
CA SER A 163 9.71 -2.87 -16.71
C SER A 163 8.30 -3.42 -16.93
N PHE A 164 7.62 -3.82 -15.85
CA PHE A 164 6.23 -4.28 -15.91
C PHE A 164 5.28 -3.16 -16.35
N MET A 165 5.41 -1.98 -15.76
CA MET A 165 4.59 -0.82 -16.09
C MET A 165 4.77 -0.40 -17.56
N LYS A 166 6.00 -0.32 -18.03
CA LYS A 166 6.29 -0.01 -19.45
C LYS A 166 5.64 -1.00 -20.42
N ARG A 167 5.71 -2.31 -20.13
CA ARG A 167 5.08 -3.33 -20.99
C ARG A 167 3.55 -3.29 -20.98
N ASN A 168 2.94 -2.76 -19.93
CA ASN A 168 1.49 -2.75 -19.74
C ASN A 168 0.88 -1.34 -19.91
N GLY A 169 1.61 -0.38 -20.51
CA GLY A 169 1.10 0.96 -20.77
C GLY A 169 0.94 1.84 -19.54
N GLY A 170 1.67 1.53 -18.45
CA GLY A 170 1.72 2.35 -17.24
C GLY A 170 2.87 3.35 -17.27
N PHE A 171 2.81 4.30 -16.35
CA PHE A 171 3.73 5.44 -16.28
C PHE A 171 4.69 5.39 -15.08
N LEU A 172 4.40 4.55 -14.06
CA LEU A 172 5.26 4.44 -12.89
C LEU A 172 6.65 3.95 -13.29
N SER A 173 7.64 4.79 -13.07
CA SER A 173 9.04 4.58 -13.48
C SER A 173 9.94 4.22 -12.31
N TYR A 174 11.15 3.76 -12.64
CA TYR A 174 12.22 3.57 -11.65
C TYR A 174 12.53 4.87 -10.89
N GLU A 175 12.55 6.01 -11.58
CA GLU A 175 12.85 7.33 -11.01
C GLU A 175 11.77 7.78 -10.02
N ASP A 176 10.49 7.46 -10.29
CA ASP A 176 9.38 7.72 -9.36
C ASP A 176 9.57 6.92 -8.08
N LEU A 177 9.88 5.63 -8.20
CA LEU A 177 10.18 4.76 -7.07
C LEU A 177 11.40 5.24 -6.29
N ALA A 178 12.52 5.47 -6.96
CA ALA A 178 13.79 5.84 -6.34
C ALA A 178 13.73 7.19 -5.60
N SER A 179 12.88 8.11 -6.05
CA SER A 179 12.69 9.44 -5.44
C SER A 179 11.58 9.49 -4.38
N HIS A 180 10.88 8.37 -4.15
CA HIS A 180 9.79 8.35 -3.16
C HIS A 180 10.32 8.51 -1.73
N SER A 181 9.58 9.28 -0.93
CA SER A 181 9.73 9.37 0.52
C SER A 181 8.41 9.82 1.14
N GLY A 182 7.98 9.15 2.19
CA GLY A 182 6.89 9.60 3.04
C GLY A 182 7.31 10.77 3.93
N ASN A 183 6.35 11.34 4.64
CA ASN A 183 6.56 12.52 5.47
C ASN A 183 6.00 12.32 6.87
N TRP A 184 6.77 12.69 7.89
CA TRP A 184 6.23 12.97 9.21
C TRP A 184 5.45 14.29 9.15
N ILE A 185 4.24 14.30 9.69
CA ILE A 185 3.31 15.42 9.66
C ILE A 185 2.70 15.62 11.04
N GLU A 186 2.30 16.85 11.36
CA GLU A 186 1.59 17.11 12.61
C GLU A 186 0.10 16.77 12.42
N PRO A 187 -0.46 15.91 13.29
CA PRO A 187 -1.89 15.65 13.29
C PRO A 187 -2.70 16.91 13.61
N VAL A 188 -3.92 16.96 13.12
CA VAL A 188 -4.88 18.04 13.37
C VAL A 188 -6.03 17.54 14.22
N SER A 189 -6.69 18.41 15.00
CA SER A 189 -7.75 17.96 15.87
C SER A 189 -8.95 18.93 15.92
N THR A 190 -10.07 18.40 16.43
CA THR A 190 -11.21 19.19 16.89
C THR A 190 -11.70 18.66 18.23
N ASN A 191 -12.27 19.54 19.07
CA ASN A 191 -12.92 19.08 20.30
C ASN A 191 -14.36 18.68 20.03
N TYR A 192 -14.70 17.43 20.33
CA TYR A 192 -16.07 16.94 20.22
C TYR A 192 -16.53 16.40 21.58
N ARG A 193 -17.48 17.09 22.20
CA ARG A 193 -18.10 16.73 23.50
C ARG A 193 -17.07 16.51 24.63
N GLY A 194 -16.01 17.32 24.66
CA GLY A 194 -14.96 17.26 25.68
C GLY A 194 -13.81 16.32 25.36
N TYR A 195 -13.81 15.70 24.19
CA TYR A 195 -12.70 14.84 23.69
C TYR A 195 -12.05 15.50 22.51
N ASP A 196 -10.72 15.50 22.48
CA ASP A 196 -9.96 15.93 21.31
C ASP A 196 -9.82 14.74 20.35
N VAL A 197 -10.45 14.87 19.18
CA VAL A 197 -10.41 13.88 18.11
C VAL A 197 -9.34 14.30 17.12
N TRP A 198 -8.40 13.41 16.88
CA TRP A 198 -7.22 13.68 16.05
C TRP A 198 -7.29 12.93 14.73
N GLU A 199 -6.85 13.60 13.67
CA GLU A 199 -6.79 13.07 12.32
C GLU A 199 -5.53 13.55 11.59
N LEU A 200 -5.23 12.91 10.46
CA LEU A 200 -4.18 13.40 9.59
C LEU A 200 -4.71 14.50 8.65
N PRO A 201 -3.90 15.55 8.38
CA PRO A 201 -4.24 16.53 7.35
C PRO A 201 -4.25 15.89 5.95
N PRO A 202 -4.68 16.63 4.90
CA PRO A 202 -4.68 16.10 3.55
C PRO A 202 -3.33 15.45 3.17
N ASN A 203 -3.40 14.45 2.26
CA ASN A 203 -4.39 14.14 1.22
C ASN A 203 -5.51 13.15 1.64
N GLY A 204 -5.51 12.61 2.85
CA GLY A 204 -6.61 11.80 3.36
C GLY A 204 -7.87 12.62 3.66
N GLN A 205 -8.90 11.94 4.17
CA GLN A 205 -10.23 12.52 4.45
C GLN A 205 -10.40 12.95 5.92
N GLY A 206 -9.34 12.94 6.73
CA GLY A 206 -9.41 13.25 8.16
C GLY A 206 -10.01 14.62 8.46
N THR A 207 -9.61 15.65 7.69
CA THR A 207 -10.18 17.00 7.84
C THR A 207 -11.69 17.03 7.64
N ALA A 208 -12.24 16.25 6.69
CA ALA A 208 -13.67 16.17 6.48
C ALA A 208 -14.38 15.51 7.67
N ALA A 209 -13.78 14.47 8.27
CA ALA A 209 -14.29 13.85 9.49
C ALA A 209 -14.34 14.84 10.66
N LEU A 210 -13.27 15.62 10.86
CA LEU A 210 -13.23 16.66 11.90
C LEU A 210 -14.28 17.76 11.65
N GLN A 211 -14.50 18.16 10.40
CA GLN A 211 -15.56 19.13 10.05
C GLN A 211 -16.96 18.58 10.34
N MET A 212 -17.23 17.31 10.05
CA MET A 212 -18.53 16.68 10.39
C MET A 212 -18.79 16.67 11.90
N LEU A 213 -17.75 16.54 12.73
CA LEU A 213 -17.90 16.61 14.18
C LEU A 213 -18.21 18.02 14.71
N ASN A 214 -17.96 19.06 13.92
CA ASN A 214 -18.23 20.46 14.27
C ASN A 214 -19.60 20.96 13.79
N ILE A 215 -20.36 20.14 13.05
CA ILE A 215 -21.72 20.47 12.60
C ILE A 215 -22.75 19.93 13.60
#